data_d0c76189b9528383ead59bfff260b111
#
_entry.id   d0c76189b9528383ead59bfff260b111
#
_cell.length_a   1.000
_cell.length_b   1.000
_cell.length_c   1.000
_cell.angle_alpha   90.00
_cell.angle_beta   90.00
_cell.angle_gamma   90.00
#
_symmetry.space_group_name_H-M   'P 1'
#
loop_
_entity.id
_entity.type
_entity.pdbx_description
1 polymer ?
#
loop_
_entity_poly.entity_id
_entity_poly.type
_entity_poly.pdbx_seq_one_letter_code
_entity_poly.pdbx_strand_id
1 'polypeptide(L)'
;MAKSKYFTHVEPKLKLVECWARDGLTDEQIAKNLGISKDTFYKYIKQYTDFSDSLKRGKEIVDYEVENALLKRALGYEYDEITYEHGKETKRVRKQVAPDTTAQIFWLKNRKPEQWRDKQVVESSNTVEFKNPLEGLSTEDLKKLIKDG
;
A
#
# COMPACT_ATOMS: atom_id res chain seq x y z
N MET A 1 -18.32 20.18 28.52
CA MET A 1 -17.53 19.84 27.33
C MET A 1 -18.14 18.63 26.61
N ALA A 2 -18.41 18.73 25.33
CA ALA A 2 -18.93 17.61 24.57
C ALA A 2 -17.87 16.49 24.55
N LYS A 3 -18.22 15.30 25.04
CA LYS A 3 -17.35 14.13 24.98
C LYS A 3 -17.03 13.83 23.51
N SER A 4 -15.76 13.58 23.21
CA SER A 4 -15.35 13.16 21.87
C SER A 4 -16.20 11.99 21.41
N LYS A 5 -16.68 12.00 20.17
CA LYS A 5 -17.41 10.86 19.57
C LYS A 5 -16.61 9.55 19.60
N TYR A 6 -15.31 9.63 19.83
CA TYR A 6 -14.45 8.46 20.00
C TYR A 6 -14.96 7.54 21.11
N PHE A 7 -15.13 8.07 22.32
CA PHE A 7 -15.52 7.30 23.52
C PHE A 7 -16.94 6.74 23.46
N THR A 8 -17.78 7.32 22.61
CA THR A 8 -19.19 6.88 22.49
C THR A 8 -19.46 6.02 21.27
N HIS A 9 -18.72 6.19 20.17
CA HIS A 9 -18.99 5.57 18.89
C HIS A 9 -17.92 4.57 18.47
N VAL A 10 -16.67 4.75 18.87
CA VAL A 10 -15.52 3.95 18.41
C VAL A 10 -15.04 2.99 19.49
N GLU A 11 -14.65 3.49 20.64
CA GLU A 11 -14.06 2.71 21.73
C GLU A 11 -14.90 1.47 22.12
N PRO A 12 -16.23 1.55 22.29
CA PRO A 12 -17.04 0.38 22.61
C PRO A 12 -17.13 -0.65 21.49
N LYS A 13 -16.73 -0.27 20.27
CA LYS A 13 -16.83 -1.08 19.06
C LYS A 13 -15.47 -1.53 18.50
N LEU A 14 -14.38 -1.40 19.24
CA LEU A 14 -13.03 -1.75 18.75
C LEU A 14 -12.94 -3.20 18.26
N LYS A 15 -13.58 -4.15 18.95
CA LYS A 15 -13.66 -5.55 18.48
C LYS A 15 -14.45 -5.69 17.18
N LEU A 16 -15.52 -4.94 17.00
CA LEU A 16 -16.29 -4.93 15.75
C LEU A 16 -15.48 -4.32 14.61
N VAL A 17 -14.71 -3.29 14.89
CA VAL A 17 -13.76 -2.68 13.91
C VAL A 17 -12.77 -3.71 13.41
N GLU A 18 -12.16 -4.48 14.31
CA GLU A 18 -11.26 -5.57 13.96
C GLU A 18 -11.95 -6.63 13.08
N CYS A 19 -13.18 -7.04 13.45
CA CYS A 19 -13.95 -7.97 12.64
C CYS A 19 -14.30 -7.40 11.26
N TRP A 20 -14.75 -6.15 11.18
CA TRP A 20 -15.08 -5.51 9.90
C TRP A 20 -13.86 -5.36 9.00
N ALA A 21 -12.70 -5.02 9.57
CA ALA A 21 -11.45 -4.96 8.84
C ALA A 21 -11.03 -6.34 8.32
N ARG A 22 -11.16 -7.39 9.15
CA ARG A 22 -10.94 -8.78 8.76
C ARG A 22 -11.89 -9.26 7.66
N ASP A 23 -13.14 -8.82 7.70
CA ASP A 23 -14.15 -9.15 6.69
C ASP A 23 -13.98 -8.34 5.39
N GLY A 24 -12.90 -7.54 5.28
CA GLY A 24 -12.52 -6.81 4.08
C GLY A 24 -13.29 -5.50 3.85
N LEU A 25 -13.97 -4.96 4.87
CA LEU A 25 -14.65 -3.68 4.73
C LEU A 25 -13.63 -2.55 4.53
N THR A 26 -13.97 -1.63 3.62
CA THR A 26 -13.16 -0.42 3.41
C THR A 26 -13.25 0.55 4.60
N ASP A 27 -12.26 1.41 4.73
CA ASP A 27 -12.24 2.45 5.78
C ASP A 27 -13.50 3.32 5.78
N GLU A 28 -14.05 3.60 4.59
CA GLU A 28 -15.30 4.36 4.46
C GLU A 28 -16.51 3.59 4.98
N GLN A 29 -16.58 2.28 4.71
CA GLN A 29 -17.65 1.43 5.22
C GLN A 29 -17.58 1.30 6.73
N ILE A 30 -16.38 1.14 7.29
CA ILE A 30 -16.16 1.09 8.74
C ILE A 30 -16.54 2.41 9.38
N ALA A 31 -16.13 3.55 8.81
CA ALA A 31 -16.51 4.89 9.30
C ALA A 31 -18.03 5.07 9.32
N LYS A 32 -18.72 4.63 8.26
CA LYS A 32 -20.19 4.65 8.17
C LYS A 32 -20.84 3.80 9.27
N ASN A 33 -20.33 2.59 9.50
CA ASN A 33 -20.84 1.68 10.55
C ASN A 33 -20.60 2.24 11.95
N LEU A 34 -19.54 3.03 12.14
CA LEU A 34 -19.26 3.75 13.38
C LEU A 34 -20.11 5.03 13.55
N GLY A 35 -20.75 5.51 12.49
CA GLY A 35 -21.52 6.77 12.51
C GLY A 35 -20.63 8.02 12.58
N ILE A 36 -19.43 7.97 12.01
CA ILE A 36 -18.47 9.07 11.94
C ILE A 36 -18.11 9.42 10.49
N SER A 37 -17.66 10.65 10.25
CA SER A 37 -17.18 11.06 8.94
C SER A 37 -15.79 10.45 8.63
N LYS A 38 -15.44 10.35 7.35
CA LYS A 38 -14.14 9.90 6.86
C LYS A 38 -12.98 10.71 7.50
N ASP A 39 -13.11 12.04 7.57
CA ASP A 39 -12.08 12.90 8.15
C ASP A 39 -11.90 12.61 9.64
N THR A 40 -13.01 12.41 10.36
CA THR A 40 -12.99 12.03 11.78
C THR A 40 -12.33 10.66 11.96
N PHE A 41 -12.61 9.71 11.08
CA PHE A 41 -12.01 8.37 11.10
C PHE A 41 -10.48 8.44 11.00
N TYR A 42 -9.94 9.13 9.98
CA TYR A 42 -8.48 9.27 9.83
C TYR A 42 -7.83 10.12 10.94
N LYS A 43 -8.55 11.10 11.48
CA LYS A 43 -8.11 11.84 12.67
C LYS A 43 -7.96 10.89 13.87
N TYR A 44 -8.94 10.02 14.08
CA TYR A 44 -8.93 9.08 15.20
C TYR A 44 -7.88 7.99 15.06
N ILE A 45 -7.60 7.51 13.85
CA ILE A 45 -6.47 6.59 13.59
C ILE A 45 -5.14 7.19 14.07
N LYS A 46 -4.93 8.49 13.82
CA LYS A 46 -3.71 9.19 14.25
C LYS A 46 -3.67 9.50 15.75
N GLN A 47 -4.81 9.66 16.36
CA GLN A 47 -4.94 10.12 17.75
C GLN A 47 -5.04 8.97 18.75
N TYR A 48 -5.63 7.84 18.37
CA TYR A 48 -5.92 6.71 19.25
C TYR A 48 -5.26 5.44 18.73
N THR A 49 -4.23 4.98 19.44
CA THR A 49 -3.46 3.77 19.09
C THR A 49 -4.33 2.52 19.10
N ASP A 50 -5.22 2.36 20.08
CA ASP A 50 -6.11 1.20 20.18
C ASP A 50 -6.99 1.02 18.94
N PHE A 51 -7.44 2.12 18.36
CA PHE A 51 -8.23 2.09 17.12
C PHE A 51 -7.37 1.72 15.91
N SER A 52 -6.18 2.32 15.80
CA SER A 52 -5.21 2.00 14.78
C SER A 52 -4.81 0.52 14.83
N ASP A 53 -4.52 0.00 16.01
CA ASP A 53 -4.11 -1.39 16.22
C ASP A 53 -5.23 -2.38 15.92
N SER A 54 -6.48 -2.04 16.27
CA SER A 54 -7.64 -2.89 15.92
C SER A 54 -7.85 -3.00 14.42
N LEU A 55 -7.71 -1.89 13.68
CA LEU A 55 -7.75 -1.89 12.21
C LEU A 55 -6.62 -2.71 11.61
N LYS A 56 -5.40 -2.51 12.13
CA LYS A 56 -4.22 -3.22 11.64
C LYS A 56 -4.35 -4.73 11.83
N ARG A 57 -4.70 -5.20 13.03
CA ARG A 57 -4.90 -6.63 13.30
C ARG A 57 -5.95 -7.26 12.37
N GLY A 58 -7.07 -6.56 12.12
CA GLY A 58 -8.07 -7.06 11.19
C GLY A 58 -7.56 -7.17 9.76
N LYS A 59 -6.88 -6.13 9.26
CA LYS A 59 -6.33 -6.10 7.89
C LYS A 59 -5.22 -7.14 7.68
N GLU A 60 -4.35 -7.37 8.65
CA GLU A 60 -3.27 -8.36 8.57
C GLU A 60 -3.77 -9.77 8.18
N ILE A 61 -4.94 -10.17 8.64
CA ILE A 61 -5.51 -11.48 8.30
C ILE A 61 -5.85 -11.55 6.80
N VAL A 62 -6.48 -10.51 6.27
CA VAL A 62 -6.81 -10.42 4.83
C VAL A 62 -5.53 -10.36 3.98
N ASP A 63 -4.55 -9.59 4.42
CA ASP A 63 -3.27 -9.48 3.73
C ASP A 63 -2.59 -10.86 3.62
N TYR A 64 -2.59 -11.67 4.68
CA TYR A 64 -2.11 -13.06 4.65
C TYR A 64 -2.89 -13.95 3.67
N GLU A 65 -4.21 -13.82 3.61
CA GLU A 65 -5.02 -14.60 2.67
C GLU A 65 -4.69 -14.22 1.22
N VAL A 66 -4.53 -12.93 0.94
CA VAL A 66 -4.14 -12.41 -0.38
C VAL A 66 -2.72 -12.84 -0.74
N GLU A 67 -1.77 -12.75 0.19
CA GLU A 67 -0.40 -13.24 -0.01
C GLU A 67 -0.38 -14.74 -0.33
N ASN A 68 -1.14 -15.56 0.40
CA ASN A 68 -1.26 -16.99 0.14
C ASN A 68 -1.89 -17.28 -1.23
N ALA A 69 -2.91 -16.52 -1.62
CA ALA A 69 -3.54 -16.66 -2.93
C ALA A 69 -2.57 -16.28 -4.06
N LEU A 70 -1.79 -15.21 -3.87
CA LEU A 70 -0.74 -14.78 -4.80
C LEU A 70 0.34 -15.87 -4.95
N LEU A 71 0.81 -16.44 -3.84
CA LEU A 71 1.79 -17.50 -3.84
C LEU A 71 1.26 -18.75 -4.58
N LYS A 72 0.03 -19.17 -4.29
CA LYS A 72 -0.63 -20.28 -5.02
C LYS A 72 -0.69 -19.99 -6.51
N ARG A 73 -1.06 -18.78 -6.91
CA ARG A 73 -1.12 -18.40 -8.33
C ARG A 73 0.27 -18.40 -8.98
N ALA A 74 1.29 -17.93 -8.27
CA ALA A 74 2.67 -17.91 -8.76
C ALA A 74 3.23 -19.32 -8.99
N LEU A 75 2.93 -20.27 -8.11
CA LEU A 75 3.41 -21.66 -8.19
C LEU A 75 2.53 -22.56 -9.05
N GLY A 76 1.30 -22.16 -9.32
CA GLY A 76 0.26 -23.02 -9.86
C GLY A 76 -0.34 -23.93 -8.79
N TYR A 77 -1.51 -24.46 -9.04
CA TYR A 77 -2.19 -25.37 -8.11
C TYR A 77 -3.19 -26.27 -8.83
N GLU A 78 -3.53 -27.36 -8.17
CA GLU A 78 -4.58 -28.27 -8.63
C GLU A 78 -5.87 -28.03 -7.85
N TYR A 79 -7.00 -28.22 -8.50
CA TYR A 79 -8.31 -28.20 -7.87
C TYR A 79 -9.25 -29.21 -8.49
N ASP A 80 -10.22 -29.68 -7.71
CA ASP A 80 -11.24 -30.58 -8.21
C ASP A 80 -12.48 -29.78 -8.61
N GLU A 81 -12.87 -29.88 -9.89
CA GLU A 81 -14.17 -29.40 -10.37
C GLU A 81 -15.20 -30.49 -10.18
N ILE A 82 -16.22 -30.21 -9.36
CA ILE A 82 -17.24 -31.18 -9.00
C ILE A 82 -18.56 -30.73 -9.63
N THR A 83 -19.17 -31.63 -10.41
CA THR A 83 -20.51 -31.42 -10.98
C THR A 83 -21.54 -32.13 -10.11
N TYR A 84 -22.60 -31.42 -9.76
CA TYR A 84 -23.74 -31.98 -9.00
C TYR A 84 -24.99 -31.99 -9.88
N GLU A 85 -25.69 -33.10 -9.88
CA GLU A 85 -27.04 -33.24 -10.47
C GLU A 85 -27.99 -33.76 -9.42
N HIS A 86 -29.14 -33.09 -9.25
CA HIS A 86 -30.15 -33.44 -8.25
C HIS A 86 -29.56 -33.57 -6.81
N GLY A 87 -28.57 -32.77 -6.48
CA GLY A 87 -27.90 -32.76 -5.15
C GLY A 87 -26.91 -33.92 -4.93
N LYS A 88 -26.62 -34.72 -5.96
CA LYS A 88 -25.61 -35.78 -5.91
C LYS A 88 -24.42 -35.42 -6.78
N GLU A 89 -23.22 -35.73 -6.31
CA GLU A 89 -22.00 -35.63 -7.09
C GLU A 89 -22.05 -36.62 -8.25
N THR A 90 -21.99 -36.13 -9.49
CA THR A 90 -22.03 -36.95 -10.70
C THR A 90 -20.70 -37.03 -11.40
N LYS A 91 -19.85 -36.02 -11.25
CA LYS A 91 -18.55 -36.00 -11.90
C LYS A 91 -17.55 -35.19 -11.07
N ARG A 92 -16.33 -35.71 -10.98
CA ARG A 92 -15.17 -35.04 -10.39
C ARG A 92 -14.01 -35.05 -11.37
N VAL A 93 -13.49 -33.88 -11.72
CA VAL A 93 -12.37 -33.73 -12.65
C VAL A 93 -11.30 -32.90 -11.97
N ARG A 94 -10.10 -33.46 -11.84
CA ARG A 94 -8.93 -32.71 -11.38
C ARG A 94 -8.42 -31.79 -12.47
N LYS A 95 -8.39 -30.52 -12.21
CA LYS A 95 -7.86 -29.48 -13.09
C LYS A 95 -6.61 -28.85 -12.50
N GLN A 96 -5.72 -28.39 -13.37
CA GLN A 96 -4.49 -27.71 -12.98
C GLN A 96 -4.54 -26.25 -13.47
N VAL A 97 -4.19 -25.33 -12.59
CA VAL A 97 -3.90 -23.94 -12.95
C VAL A 97 -2.40 -23.80 -13.09
N ALA A 98 -1.94 -23.48 -14.29
CA ALA A 98 -0.52 -23.29 -14.56
C ALA A 98 0.08 -22.14 -13.74
N PRO A 99 1.37 -22.21 -13.39
CA PRO A 99 2.11 -21.10 -12.78
C PRO A 99 1.96 -19.81 -13.58
N ASP A 100 1.90 -18.68 -12.88
CA ASP A 100 1.74 -17.36 -13.47
C ASP A 100 3.01 -16.54 -13.35
N THR A 101 3.61 -16.19 -14.48
CA THR A 101 4.88 -15.46 -14.53
C THR A 101 4.78 -14.07 -13.93
N THR A 102 3.64 -13.39 -14.11
CA THR A 102 3.43 -12.04 -13.55
C THR A 102 3.40 -12.08 -12.02
N ALA A 103 2.69 -13.05 -11.45
CA ALA A 103 2.66 -13.27 -10.01
C ALA A 103 4.04 -13.62 -9.46
N GLN A 104 4.83 -14.44 -10.17
CA GLN A 104 6.22 -14.79 -9.80
C GLN A 104 7.12 -13.56 -9.79
N ILE A 105 7.09 -12.74 -10.85
CA ILE A 105 7.89 -11.52 -10.95
C ILE A 105 7.51 -10.54 -9.84
N PHE A 106 6.20 -10.32 -9.61
CA PHE A 106 5.73 -9.45 -8.53
C PHE A 106 6.24 -9.92 -7.16
N TRP A 107 6.11 -11.21 -6.87
CA TRP A 107 6.59 -11.80 -5.63
C TRP A 107 8.10 -11.61 -5.45
N LEU A 108 8.89 -11.94 -6.49
CA LEU A 108 10.35 -11.88 -6.44
C LEU A 108 10.86 -10.44 -6.31
N LYS A 109 10.26 -9.48 -7.01
CA LYS A 109 10.62 -8.05 -6.90
C LYS A 109 10.41 -7.49 -5.50
N ASN A 110 9.36 -7.95 -4.79
CA ASN A 110 9.06 -7.50 -3.44
C ASN A 110 9.83 -8.27 -2.36
N ARG A 111 10.05 -9.58 -2.53
CA ARG A 111 10.74 -10.43 -1.53
C ARG A 111 12.26 -10.43 -1.66
N LYS A 112 12.78 -10.25 -2.87
CA LYS A 112 14.21 -10.24 -3.17
C LYS A 112 14.60 -9.03 -4.04
N PRO A 113 14.37 -7.81 -3.56
CA PRO A 113 14.57 -6.59 -4.36
C PRO A 113 16.02 -6.42 -4.82
N GLU A 114 17.00 -6.90 -4.04
CA GLU A 114 18.41 -6.83 -4.41
C GLU A 114 18.76 -7.59 -5.71
N GLN A 115 17.99 -8.64 -6.00
CA GLN A 115 18.23 -9.51 -7.17
C GLN A 115 17.27 -9.22 -8.32
N TRP A 116 16.03 -8.77 -8.01
CA TRP A 116 14.93 -8.72 -8.98
C TRP A 116 14.36 -7.33 -9.20
N ARG A 117 14.86 -6.30 -8.49
CA ARG A 117 14.44 -4.92 -8.70
C ARG A 117 14.87 -4.43 -10.07
N ASP A 118 13.99 -3.72 -10.78
CA ASP A 118 14.36 -3.00 -11.99
C ASP A 118 15.38 -1.91 -11.62
N LYS A 119 16.63 -2.11 -11.98
CA LYS A 119 17.69 -1.12 -11.76
C LYS A 119 17.57 -0.04 -12.83
N GLN A 120 16.90 1.04 -12.55
CA GLN A 120 17.14 2.29 -13.26
C GLN A 120 18.32 2.97 -12.59
N VAL A 121 19.50 2.82 -13.19
CA VAL A 121 20.63 3.68 -12.85
C VAL A 121 20.38 5.01 -13.58
N VAL A 122 19.72 5.93 -12.89
CA VAL A 122 19.67 7.32 -13.34
C VAL A 122 21.01 7.93 -12.92
N GLU A 123 22.02 7.81 -13.77
CA GLU A 123 23.21 8.65 -13.67
C GLU A 123 22.81 10.06 -14.06
N SER A 124 22.28 10.82 -13.11
CA SER A 124 22.14 12.26 -13.29
C SER A 124 23.49 12.90 -12.99
N SER A 125 24.35 12.91 -13.99
CA SER A 125 25.53 13.80 -14.03
C SER A 125 25.07 15.24 -14.35
N ASN A 126 24.25 15.81 -13.48
CA ASN A 126 24.03 17.24 -13.48
C ASN A 126 25.17 17.92 -12.72
N THR A 127 26.35 17.93 -13.29
CA THR A 127 27.36 18.93 -13.00
C THR A 127 26.87 20.23 -13.63
N VAL A 128 26.08 21.00 -12.90
CA VAL A 128 25.84 22.41 -13.23
C VAL A 128 27.14 23.14 -12.88
N GLU A 129 28.05 23.22 -13.85
CA GLU A 129 29.16 24.17 -13.76
C GLU A 129 28.55 25.57 -13.78
N PHE A 130 28.38 26.17 -12.62
CA PHE A 130 28.18 27.60 -12.52
C PHE A 130 29.49 28.29 -12.91
N LYS A 131 29.68 28.53 -14.22
CA LYS A 131 30.69 29.47 -14.66
C LYS A 131 30.26 30.85 -14.17
N ASN A 132 30.91 31.32 -13.13
CA ASN A 132 30.71 32.68 -12.68
C ASN A 132 31.17 33.64 -13.83
N PRO A 133 30.25 34.34 -14.49
CA PRO A 133 30.62 35.20 -15.65
C PRO A 133 31.56 36.34 -15.28
N LEU A 134 31.82 36.52 -13.98
CA LEU A 134 32.74 37.53 -13.45
C LEU A 134 34.09 36.94 -13.03
N GLU A 135 34.28 35.62 -13.21
CA GLU A 135 35.54 34.96 -12.90
C GLU A 135 36.58 35.28 -13.96
N GLY A 136 37.65 35.95 -13.56
CA GLY A 136 38.73 36.40 -14.45
C GLY A 136 38.72 37.88 -14.80
N LEU A 137 37.71 38.64 -14.34
CA LEU A 137 37.71 40.09 -14.47
C LEU A 137 38.58 40.76 -13.39
N SER A 138 39.41 41.70 -13.81
CA SER A 138 40.19 42.48 -12.85
C SER A 138 39.29 43.42 -12.02
N THR A 139 39.77 43.84 -10.85
CA THR A 139 39.05 44.81 -10.01
C THR A 139 38.74 46.12 -10.72
N GLU A 140 39.52 46.48 -11.74
CA GLU A 140 39.30 47.66 -12.58
C GLU A 140 38.17 47.47 -13.58
N ASP A 141 38.06 46.29 -14.16
CA ASP A 141 36.97 45.91 -15.08
C ASP A 141 35.64 45.83 -14.36
N LEU A 142 35.62 45.27 -13.14
CA LEU A 142 34.44 45.23 -12.29
C LEU A 142 33.93 46.63 -11.89
N LYS A 143 34.87 47.60 -11.66
CA LYS A 143 34.52 49.00 -11.39
C LYS A 143 33.95 49.73 -12.61
N LYS A 144 34.35 49.37 -13.82
CA LYS A 144 33.77 49.92 -15.06
C LYS A 144 32.33 49.44 -15.26
N LEU A 145 32.05 48.18 -15.02
CA LEU A 145 30.70 47.62 -15.13
C LEU A 145 29.69 48.27 -14.16
N ILE A 146 30.16 48.76 -13.02
CA ILE A 146 29.31 49.45 -12.02
C ILE A 146 29.07 50.92 -12.39
N LYS A 147 29.96 51.53 -13.21
CA LYS A 147 29.84 52.94 -13.58
C LYS A 147 28.97 53.19 -14.81
N ASP A 148 28.77 52.20 -15.67
CA ASP A 148 28.03 52.30 -16.93
C ASP A 148 26.59 51.69 -16.82
N GLY A 149 26.07 51.40 -15.59
CA GLY A 149 24.74 50.85 -15.32
C GLY A 149 23.78 51.86 -14.68
#